data_fbe1f27bef4d2b157f256d0b128a5b19
#
_entry.id   fbe1f27bef4d2b157f256d0b128a5b19
#
_cell.length_a   1.000
_cell.length_b   1.000
_cell.length_c   1.000
_cell.angle_alpha   90.00
_cell.angle_beta   90.00
_cell.angle_gamma   90.00
#
_symmetry.space_group_name_H-M   'P 1'
#
loop_
_entity.id
_entity.type
_entity.pdbx_description
1 polymer ?
#
loop_
_entity_poly.entity_id
_entity_poly.type
_entity_poly.pdbx_seq_one_letter_code
_entity_poly.pdbx_strand_id
1 'polypeptide(L)'
;MACAALVSGCGTSKSPSGSAPAPAAAAPASATPDDTRHVKGINDWEGDISGKPAPNSKFTALTIGMSMKQVTDITGAPTDQGAYITGKAFIPFYFGSDRYRHEMVFKGQGRLIFAGGSAGDFASGHLIWIIHNAGEVGYR
;
A
#
# COMPACT_ATOMS: atom_id res chain seq x y z
N MET A 1 40.81 -43.51 45.53
CA MET A 1 41.49 -43.49 44.24
C MET A 1 40.47 -43.00 43.22
N ALA A 2 40.58 -41.77 42.86
CA ALA A 2 40.89 -41.22 41.53
C ALA A 2 39.97 -41.76 40.44
N CYS A 3 39.33 -41.03 39.62
CA CYS A 3 39.71 -39.89 38.81
C CYS A 3 38.48 -39.11 38.33
N ALA A 4 38.73 -37.85 38.25
CA ALA A 4 37.87 -36.87 37.57
C ALA A 4 37.86 -37.05 36.07
N ALA A 5 36.76 -36.66 35.42
CA ALA A 5 36.78 -36.19 34.05
C ALA A 5 35.74 -35.09 33.88
N LEU A 6 36.27 -33.89 33.82
CA LEU A 6 35.56 -32.66 33.37
C LEU A 6 35.39 -32.73 31.86
N VAL A 7 34.19 -32.53 31.36
CA VAL A 7 33.97 -32.14 29.98
C VAL A 7 33.26 -30.79 29.98
N SER A 8 34.04 -29.77 29.70
CA SER A 8 33.55 -28.45 29.36
C SER A 8 32.86 -28.47 27.99
N GLY A 9 31.56 -28.34 27.97
CA GLY A 9 30.83 -28.07 26.76
C GLY A 9 30.71 -26.55 26.59
N CYS A 10 31.54 -25.95 25.75
CA CYS A 10 31.33 -24.61 25.24
C CYS A 10 30.11 -24.59 24.31
N GLY A 11 29.00 -24.15 24.84
CA GLY A 11 27.87 -23.77 24.03
C GLY A 11 28.14 -22.41 23.39
N THR A 12 28.55 -22.41 22.15
CA THR A 12 28.56 -21.21 21.33
C THR A 12 27.12 -20.82 21.01
N SER A 13 26.58 -19.89 21.76
CA SER A 13 25.35 -19.22 21.42
C SER A 13 25.59 -18.33 20.21
N LYS A 14 25.26 -18.84 19.05
CA LYS A 14 25.20 -18.06 17.81
C LYS A 14 23.98 -17.15 17.89
N SER A 15 24.20 -15.91 18.23
CA SER A 15 23.16 -14.86 18.09
C SER A 15 22.76 -14.76 16.63
N PRO A 16 21.50 -14.90 16.28
CA PRO A 16 21.06 -14.50 14.96
C PRO A 16 21.16 -12.98 14.93
N SER A 17 22.02 -12.50 14.07
CA SER A 17 22.07 -11.11 13.67
C SER A 17 20.72 -10.78 13.04
N GLY A 18 19.83 -10.22 13.82
CA GLY A 18 18.58 -9.70 13.31
C GLY A 18 18.88 -8.53 12.39
N SER A 19 18.70 -8.72 11.10
CA SER A 19 18.66 -7.63 10.17
C SER A 19 17.58 -6.67 10.65
N ALA A 20 17.96 -5.46 11.02
CA ALA A 20 17.01 -4.43 11.30
C ALA A 20 16.15 -4.22 10.04
N PRO A 21 14.83 -4.28 10.15
CA PRO A 21 13.99 -3.94 9.02
C PRO A 21 14.26 -2.48 8.66
N ALA A 22 14.48 -2.24 7.39
CA ALA A 22 14.55 -0.89 6.88
C ALA A 22 13.30 -0.12 7.33
N PRO A 23 13.42 1.15 7.74
CA PRO A 23 12.26 1.93 8.09
C PRO A 23 11.31 1.96 6.89
N ALA A 24 10.22 1.27 7.01
CA ALA A 24 9.12 1.40 6.06
C ALA A 24 8.70 2.86 6.12
N ALA A 25 8.78 3.56 4.99
CA ALA A 25 8.19 4.87 4.86
C ALA A 25 6.75 4.76 5.37
N ALA A 26 6.40 5.59 6.34
CA ALA A 26 5.12 5.53 6.99
C ALA A 26 4.00 5.70 5.96
N ALA A 27 3.47 4.60 5.47
CA ALA A 27 2.14 4.59 4.93
C ALA A 27 1.21 4.76 6.13
N PRO A 28 0.27 5.71 6.11
CA PRO A 28 -0.74 5.78 7.15
C PRO A 28 -1.51 4.48 7.11
N ALA A 29 -1.19 3.63 8.04
CA ALA A 29 -1.82 2.35 8.21
C ALA A 29 -3.22 2.53 8.73
N SER A 30 -4.19 1.95 8.07
CA SER A 30 -5.43 1.53 8.70
C SER A 30 -6.15 0.46 7.88
N ALA A 31 -5.42 -0.30 7.06
CA ALA A 31 -5.92 -1.58 6.59
C ALA A 31 -5.20 -2.66 7.39
N THR A 32 -5.95 -3.47 8.10
CA THR A 32 -5.42 -4.69 8.68
C THR A 32 -4.86 -5.55 7.54
N PRO A 33 -3.60 -5.98 7.62
CA PRO A 33 -2.95 -6.76 6.53
C PRO A 33 -3.69 -8.04 6.15
N ASP A 34 -4.53 -8.54 7.04
CA ASP A 34 -5.14 -9.86 6.93
C ASP A 34 -6.26 -9.96 5.87
N ASP A 35 -6.82 -8.83 5.42
CA ASP A 35 -7.92 -8.80 4.45
C ASP A 35 -7.48 -8.24 3.07
N THR A 36 -6.19 -8.25 2.78
CA THR A 36 -5.69 -7.77 1.49
C THR A 36 -5.63 -8.91 0.47
N ARG A 37 -6.24 -8.72 -0.67
CA ARG A 37 -6.20 -9.64 -1.80
C ARG A 37 -5.64 -8.95 -3.04
N HIS A 38 -4.75 -9.64 -3.72
CA HIS A 38 -4.23 -9.21 -5.01
C HIS A 38 -5.23 -9.58 -6.12
N VAL A 39 -5.53 -8.64 -7.00
CA VAL A 39 -6.48 -8.83 -8.09
C VAL A 39 -5.95 -8.27 -9.41
N LYS A 40 -6.30 -8.93 -10.50
CA LYS A 40 -6.06 -8.39 -11.84
C LYS A 40 -7.25 -7.52 -12.25
N GLY A 41 -6.95 -6.34 -12.73
CA GLY A 41 -7.92 -5.36 -13.18
C GLY A 41 -8.03 -5.27 -14.70
N ILE A 42 -8.40 -4.09 -15.19
CA ILE A 42 -8.52 -3.80 -16.62
C ILE A 42 -7.16 -3.39 -17.21
N ASN A 43 -6.97 -3.60 -18.51
CA ASN A 43 -5.76 -3.22 -19.25
C ASN A 43 -4.46 -3.78 -18.66
N ASP A 44 -4.49 -5.03 -18.17
CA ASP A 44 -3.36 -5.71 -17.53
C ASP A 44 -2.80 -5.05 -16.27
N TRP A 45 -3.53 -4.10 -15.70
CA TRP A 45 -3.21 -3.54 -14.40
C TRP A 45 -3.48 -4.57 -13.30
N GLU A 46 -2.58 -4.63 -12.34
CA GLU A 46 -2.72 -5.47 -11.16
C GLU A 46 -2.65 -4.58 -9.92
N GLY A 47 -3.32 -4.99 -8.88
CA GLY A 47 -3.35 -4.23 -7.64
C GLY A 47 -4.02 -4.97 -6.50
N ASP A 48 -4.24 -4.25 -5.42
CA ASP A 48 -4.70 -4.83 -4.19
C ASP A 48 -6.06 -4.26 -3.76
N ILE A 49 -6.84 -5.09 -3.09
CA ILE A 49 -8.07 -4.67 -2.42
C ILE A 49 -7.96 -5.09 -0.97
N SER A 50 -8.05 -4.13 -0.07
CA SER A 50 -7.94 -4.34 1.38
C SER A 50 -9.22 -3.95 2.11
N GLY A 51 -9.54 -4.69 3.16
CA GLY A 51 -10.67 -4.42 4.04
C GLY A 51 -12.03 -4.82 3.46
N LYS A 52 -13.08 -4.43 4.15
CA LYS A 52 -14.47 -4.72 3.79
C LYS A 52 -15.19 -3.44 3.36
N PRO A 53 -15.94 -3.46 2.25
CA PRO A 53 -16.67 -2.31 1.81
C PRO A 53 -17.70 -1.87 2.85
N ALA A 54 -17.80 -0.57 3.08
CA ALA A 54 -18.87 0.00 3.87
C ALA A 54 -20.24 -0.23 3.19
N PRO A 55 -21.34 -0.27 3.95
CA PRO A 55 -22.67 -0.30 3.36
C PRO A 55 -22.85 0.87 2.38
N ASN A 56 -23.34 0.58 1.18
CA ASN A 56 -23.51 1.56 0.09
C ASN A 56 -22.22 2.26 -0.38
N SER A 57 -21.05 1.65 -0.14
CA SER A 57 -19.79 2.19 -0.64
C SER A 57 -19.75 2.16 -2.16
N LYS A 58 -19.40 3.28 -2.77
CA LYS A 58 -19.21 3.40 -4.21
C LYS A 58 -17.96 2.65 -4.68
N PHE A 59 -17.08 2.28 -3.78
CA PHE A 59 -15.87 1.52 -4.09
C PHE A 59 -16.14 0.12 -4.62
N THR A 60 -17.33 -0.42 -4.39
CA THR A 60 -17.75 -1.72 -4.94
C THR A 60 -17.92 -1.70 -6.46
N ALA A 61 -18.10 -0.52 -7.05
CA ALA A 61 -18.20 -0.33 -8.51
C ALA A 61 -16.84 -0.07 -9.17
N LEU A 62 -15.76 0.03 -8.37
CA LEU A 62 -14.44 0.31 -8.88
C LEU A 62 -13.71 -0.97 -9.29
N THR A 63 -12.86 -0.83 -10.31
CA THR A 63 -12.00 -1.89 -10.78
C THR A 63 -10.55 -1.39 -10.85
N ILE A 64 -9.60 -2.23 -10.46
CA ILE A 64 -8.17 -1.93 -10.59
C ILE A 64 -7.86 -1.61 -12.07
N GLY A 65 -7.03 -0.61 -12.29
CA GLY A 65 -6.67 -0.10 -13.62
C GLY A 65 -7.56 1.02 -14.15
N MET A 66 -8.64 1.37 -13.47
CA MET A 66 -9.44 2.55 -13.83
C MET A 66 -8.61 3.83 -13.69
N SER A 67 -8.81 4.78 -14.61
CA SER A 67 -8.18 6.10 -14.49
C SER A 67 -8.80 6.90 -13.34
N MET A 68 -8.03 7.85 -12.81
CA MET A 68 -8.51 8.73 -11.74
C MET A 68 -9.80 9.45 -12.13
N LYS A 69 -9.92 9.86 -13.39
CA LYS A 69 -11.14 10.50 -13.90
C LYS A 69 -12.34 9.57 -13.82
N GLN A 70 -12.22 8.33 -14.29
CA GLN A 70 -13.30 7.34 -14.23
C GLN A 70 -13.72 7.06 -12.78
N VAL A 71 -12.77 6.95 -11.89
CA VAL A 71 -13.03 6.75 -10.46
C VAL A 71 -13.78 7.94 -9.90
N THR A 72 -13.35 9.17 -10.16
CA THR A 72 -14.02 10.38 -9.69
C THR A 72 -15.43 10.52 -10.26
N ASP A 73 -15.65 10.13 -11.50
CA ASP A 73 -16.99 10.13 -12.12
C ASP A 73 -17.97 9.18 -11.38
N ILE A 74 -17.46 8.07 -10.83
CA ILE A 74 -18.25 7.09 -10.06
C ILE A 74 -18.41 7.50 -8.59
N THR A 75 -17.30 7.86 -7.94
CA THR A 75 -17.27 8.11 -6.50
C THR A 75 -17.66 9.53 -6.13
N GLY A 76 -17.45 10.47 -7.03
CA GLY A 76 -17.49 11.89 -6.77
C GLY A 76 -16.14 12.45 -6.29
N ALA A 77 -16.14 13.71 -5.87
CA ALA A 77 -14.93 14.35 -5.36
C ALA A 77 -14.45 13.70 -4.05
N PRO A 78 -13.14 13.46 -3.90
CA PRO A 78 -12.59 12.99 -2.65
C PRO A 78 -12.70 14.05 -1.55
N THR A 79 -12.66 13.59 -0.29
CA THR A 79 -12.64 14.49 0.87
C THR A 79 -11.27 15.16 1.03
N ASP A 80 -10.22 14.42 0.72
CA ASP A 80 -8.84 14.89 0.66
C ASP A 80 -8.08 14.13 -0.43
N GLN A 81 -7.07 14.75 -1.00
CA GLN A 81 -6.24 14.13 -2.02
C GLN A 81 -4.80 14.64 -1.95
N GLY A 82 -3.87 13.82 -2.37
CA GLY A 82 -2.48 14.19 -2.45
C GLY A 82 -1.67 13.27 -3.31
N ALA A 83 -0.47 13.74 -3.61
CA ALA A 83 0.52 12.95 -4.34
C ALA A 83 1.77 12.76 -3.48
N TYR A 84 2.40 11.62 -3.63
CA TYR A 84 3.70 11.37 -3.02
C TYR A 84 4.63 10.65 -4.00
N ILE A 85 5.91 10.88 -3.80
CA ILE A 85 6.96 10.30 -4.63
C ILE A 85 7.37 8.96 -4.01
N THR A 86 7.39 7.91 -4.83
CA THR A 86 7.89 6.62 -4.39
C THR A 86 9.41 6.58 -4.42
N GLY A 87 10.04 5.69 -3.64
CA GLY A 87 11.49 5.49 -3.69
C GLY A 87 12.03 5.15 -5.08
N LYS A 88 11.20 4.60 -5.96
CA LYS A 88 11.55 4.29 -7.34
C LYS A 88 11.83 5.52 -8.22
N ALA A 89 11.32 6.69 -7.84
CA ALA A 89 11.59 7.94 -8.55
C ALA A 89 13.08 8.34 -8.47
N PHE A 90 13.81 7.86 -7.48
CA PHE A 90 15.23 8.12 -7.28
C PHE A 90 16.18 7.10 -7.94
N ILE A 91 15.62 6.06 -8.56
CA ILE A 91 16.42 5.08 -9.31
C ILE A 91 16.78 5.68 -10.67
N PRO A 92 18.09 5.83 -10.99
CA PRO A 92 18.51 6.32 -12.30
C PRO A 92 17.93 5.46 -13.43
N PHE A 93 17.45 6.10 -14.48
CA PHE A 93 16.88 5.43 -15.67
C PHE A 93 15.62 4.58 -15.42
N TYR A 94 14.93 4.76 -14.28
CA TYR A 94 13.64 4.14 -14.07
C TYR A 94 12.54 4.97 -14.74
N PHE A 95 11.91 4.41 -15.76
CA PHE A 95 10.83 5.05 -16.54
C PHE A 95 9.45 4.40 -16.30
N GLY A 96 9.33 3.58 -15.27
CA GLY A 96 8.07 2.92 -14.92
C GLY A 96 7.01 3.89 -14.38
N SER A 97 5.76 3.48 -14.47
CA SER A 97 4.59 4.26 -14.02
C SER A 97 4.47 4.42 -12.49
N ASP A 98 5.26 3.69 -11.71
CA ASP A 98 5.19 3.67 -10.24
C ASP A 98 6.16 4.66 -9.57
N ARG A 99 6.50 5.76 -10.26
CA ARG A 99 7.34 6.84 -9.70
C ARG A 99 6.57 7.76 -8.78
N TYR A 100 5.34 8.01 -9.11
CA TYR A 100 4.42 8.87 -8.37
C TYR A 100 3.18 8.08 -8.02
N ARG A 101 2.70 8.28 -6.82
CA ARG A 101 1.42 7.75 -6.36
C ARG A 101 0.53 8.88 -5.92
N HIS A 102 -0.72 8.76 -6.27
CA HIS A 102 -1.76 9.67 -5.83
C HIS A 102 -2.67 8.94 -4.87
N GLU A 103 -3.06 9.62 -3.81
CA GLU A 103 -3.97 9.11 -2.81
C GLU A 103 -5.22 9.98 -2.81
N MET A 104 -6.38 9.34 -2.86
CA MET A 104 -7.68 9.98 -2.66
C MET A 104 -8.34 9.39 -1.43
N VAL A 105 -8.77 10.24 -0.52
CA VAL A 105 -9.42 9.86 0.73
C VAL A 105 -10.90 10.19 0.65
N PHE A 106 -11.74 9.23 1.04
CA PHE A 106 -13.19 9.36 1.04
C PHE A 106 -13.72 9.04 2.44
N LYS A 107 -14.25 10.04 3.11
CA LYS A 107 -14.79 9.89 4.47
C LYS A 107 -15.84 8.78 4.53
N GLY A 108 -15.66 7.85 5.47
CA GLY A 108 -16.57 6.75 5.71
C GLY A 108 -16.57 5.65 4.65
N GLN A 109 -15.66 5.71 3.66
CA GLN A 109 -15.54 4.70 2.61
C GLN A 109 -14.15 4.08 2.54
N GLY A 110 -13.10 4.91 2.72
CA GLY A 110 -11.71 4.48 2.70
C GLY A 110 -10.81 5.33 1.82
N ARG A 111 -9.78 4.70 1.26
CA ARG A 111 -8.74 5.35 0.45
C ARG A 111 -8.52 4.63 -0.87
N LEU A 112 -8.13 5.39 -1.87
CA LEU A 112 -7.79 4.88 -3.20
C LEU A 112 -6.37 5.33 -3.54
N ILE A 113 -5.54 4.40 -3.98
CA ILE A 113 -4.16 4.67 -4.38
C ILE A 113 -4.05 4.45 -5.89
N PHE A 114 -3.45 5.43 -6.54
CA PHE A 114 -3.22 5.42 -7.98
C PHE A 114 -1.73 5.47 -8.28
N ALA A 115 -1.30 4.77 -9.30
CA ALA A 115 0.05 4.83 -9.82
C ALA A 115 0.07 5.51 -11.19
N GLY A 116 1.15 6.21 -11.48
CA GLY A 116 1.35 6.91 -12.74
C GLY A 116 1.05 8.40 -12.67
N GLY A 117 1.12 9.05 -13.80
CA GLY A 117 1.05 10.50 -13.87
C GLY A 117 2.33 11.19 -13.38
N SER A 118 2.24 12.48 -13.14
CA SER A 118 3.29 13.29 -12.54
C SER A 118 2.78 13.95 -11.26
N ALA A 119 3.70 14.49 -10.46
CA ALA A 119 3.30 15.25 -9.28
C ALA A 119 2.42 16.44 -9.70
N GLY A 120 1.15 16.39 -9.31
CA GLY A 120 0.16 17.42 -9.69
C GLY A 120 -0.74 17.05 -10.87
N ASP A 121 -0.47 15.96 -11.60
CA ASP A 121 -1.41 15.43 -12.60
C ASP A 121 -2.33 14.39 -11.96
N PHE A 122 -3.47 14.86 -11.52
CA PHE A 122 -4.50 14.03 -10.89
C PHE A 122 -5.48 13.39 -11.90
N ALA A 123 -5.14 13.38 -13.18
CA ALA A 123 -6.01 12.81 -14.21
C ALA A 123 -5.49 11.50 -14.81
N SER A 124 -4.18 11.33 -14.90
CA SER A 124 -3.54 10.23 -15.64
C SER A 124 -3.14 9.01 -14.82
N GLY A 125 -3.31 9.04 -13.49
CA GLY A 125 -3.05 7.88 -12.63
C GLY A 125 -4.07 6.76 -12.83
N HIS A 126 -3.62 5.52 -12.60
CA HIS A 126 -4.47 4.33 -12.66
C HIS A 126 -4.59 3.70 -11.28
N LEU A 127 -5.79 3.26 -10.94
CA LEU A 127 -6.11 2.67 -9.64
C LEU A 127 -5.36 1.35 -9.45
N ILE A 128 -4.55 1.28 -8.39
CA ILE A 128 -3.76 0.09 -8.04
C ILE A 128 -4.09 -0.46 -6.66
N TRP A 129 -4.77 0.31 -5.81
CA TRP A 129 -5.13 -0.18 -4.49
C TRP A 129 -6.45 0.45 -4.02
N ILE A 130 -7.36 -0.41 -3.60
CA ILE A 130 -8.63 -0.02 -2.99
C ILE A 130 -8.56 -0.44 -1.51
N ILE A 131 -8.62 0.54 -0.62
CA ILE A 131 -8.60 0.33 0.82
C ILE A 131 -9.99 0.66 1.37
N HIS A 132 -10.75 -0.36 1.71
CA HIS A 132 -12.06 -0.17 2.34
C HIS A 132 -11.89 0.11 3.82
N ASN A 133 -12.42 1.22 4.28
CA ASN A 133 -12.43 1.60 5.69
C ASN A 133 -13.67 2.41 6.03
N ALA A 134 -14.67 1.80 6.62
CA ALA A 134 -15.90 2.46 7.03
C ALA A 134 -15.68 3.54 8.12
N GLY A 135 -14.57 3.45 8.85
CA GLY A 135 -14.16 4.43 9.87
C GLY A 135 -13.24 5.54 9.36
N GLU A 136 -13.05 5.66 8.04
CA GLU A 136 -12.16 6.67 7.48
C GLU A 136 -12.60 8.09 7.83
N VAL A 137 -11.70 8.85 8.47
CA VAL A 137 -11.99 10.22 8.93
C VAL A 137 -12.04 11.24 7.79
N GLY A 138 -11.49 10.91 6.64
CA GLY A 138 -11.55 11.73 5.44
C GLY A 138 -10.36 12.67 5.24
N TYR A 139 -9.30 12.53 6.02
CA TYR A 139 -8.06 13.31 5.90
C TYR A 139 -6.85 12.39 5.95
N ARG A 140 -5.77 12.84 5.31
CA ARG A 140 -4.45 12.17 5.33
C ARG A 140 -3.71 12.48 6.61
#